data_fcd316380859217d0ee67f49c1a2ec04
#
_entry.id   fcd316380859217d0ee67f49c1a2ec04
#
_cell.length_a   1.000
_cell.length_b   1.000
_cell.length_c   1.000
_cell.angle_alpha   90.00
_cell.angle_beta   90.00
_cell.angle_gamma   90.00
#
_symmetry.space_group_name_H-M   'P 1'
#
loop_
_entity.id
_entity.type
_entity.pdbx_description
1 polymer ?
#
loop_
_entity_poly.entity_id
_entity_poly.type
_entity_poly.pdbx_seq_one_letter_code
_entity_poly.pdbx_strand_id
1 'polypeptide(L)'
;MQEKVIDNVVLVLPGTVALSWLVMLVINGALGQGLVLRFKRNMRPNPDFAMLELPNWLSVLGAALLIGSIILPGSFGYFAKNAAFIMALPFFLVGLSVIHVAARRISAGMLLLILFYLLMLLFGWPAIFVAFFGLIEQRAGFRRKWASASKEE
;
A
#
# COMPACT_ATOMS: atom_id res chain seq x y z
N MET A 1 -29.00 -3.27 -16.22
CA MET A 1 -27.78 -3.79 -15.57
C MET A 1 -26.52 -3.05 -16.02
N GLN A 2 -26.34 -2.76 -17.30
CA GLN A 2 -25.19 -2.00 -17.86
C GLN A 2 -25.08 -0.58 -17.31
N GLU A 3 -26.18 0.18 -17.19
CA GLU A 3 -26.18 1.56 -16.67
C GLU A 3 -25.60 1.63 -15.26
N LYS A 4 -26.03 0.73 -14.35
CA LYS A 4 -25.49 0.72 -12.97
C LYS A 4 -23.98 0.40 -12.90
N VAL A 5 -23.48 -0.39 -13.82
CA VAL A 5 -22.03 -0.69 -13.91
C VAL A 5 -21.28 0.55 -14.38
N ILE A 6 -21.80 1.24 -15.40
CA ILE A 6 -21.20 2.48 -15.92
C ILE A 6 -21.17 3.55 -14.83
N ASP A 7 -22.28 3.76 -14.12
CA ASP A 7 -22.37 4.75 -13.04
C ASP A 7 -21.36 4.47 -11.93
N ASN A 8 -21.19 3.20 -11.54
CA ASN A 8 -20.22 2.82 -10.52
C ASN A 8 -18.76 3.02 -10.99
N VAL A 9 -18.47 2.75 -12.26
CA VAL A 9 -17.14 2.99 -12.85
C VAL A 9 -16.83 4.48 -12.88
N VAL A 10 -17.77 5.31 -13.34
CA VAL A 10 -17.62 6.77 -13.39
C VAL A 10 -17.36 7.35 -12.00
N LEU A 11 -18.03 6.80 -10.97
CA LEU A 11 -17.86 7.26 -9.58
C LEU A 11 -16.45 7.09 -9.02
N VAL A 12 -15.68 6.10 -9.46
CA VAL A 12 -14.34 5.83 -8.94
C VAL A 12 -13.23 6.11 -9.96
N LEU A 13 -13.60 6.51 -11.17
CA LEU A 13 -12.67 6.71 -12.29
C LEU A 13 -11.54 7.71 -11.98
N PRO A 14 -11.78 8.91 -11.42
CA PRO A 14 -10.70 9.86 -11.13
C PRO A 14 -9.70 9.31 -10.11
N GLY A 15 -10.18 8.65 -9.06
CA GLY A 15 -9.32 8.01 -8.06
C GLY A 15 -8.49 6.87 -8.64
N THR A 16 -9.10 6.07 -9.53
CA THR A 16 -8.41 4.97 -10.21
C THR A 16 -7.32 5.49 -11.15
N VAL A 17 -7.60 6.52 -11.93
CA VAL A 17 -6.60 7.17 -12.80
C VAL A 17 -5.46 7.73 -11.97
N ALA A 18 -5.77 8.50 -10.92
CA ALA A 18 -4.75 9.07 -10.02
C ALA A 18 -3.91 7.98 -9.36
N LEU A 19 -4.54 6.90 -8.88
CA LEU A 19 -3.86 5.75 -8.30
C LEU A 19 -2.90 5.09 -9.32
N SER A 20 -3.34 4.91 -10.58
CA SER A 20 -2.50 4.34 -11.63
C SER A 20 -1.26 5.18 -11.89
N TRP A 21 -1.40 6.51 -11.93
CA TRP A 21 -0.27 7.43 -12.06
C TRP A 21 0.69 7.35 -10.88
N LEU A 22 0.17 7.27 -9.65
CA LEU A 22 0.99 7.12 -8.44
C LEU A 22 1.75 5.80 -8.44
N VAL A 23 1.11 4.70 -8.82
CA VAL A 23 1.76 3.38 -8.96
C VAL A 23 2.90 3.47 -9.99
N MET A 24 2.66 4.10 -11.14
CA MET A 24 3.68 4.30 -12.15
C MET A 24 4.87 5.13 -11.63
N LEU A 25 4.59 6.19 -10.88
CA LEU A 25 5.62 7.00 -10.22
C LEU A 25 6.47 6.19 -9.23
N VAL A 26 5.84 5.37 -8.41
CA VAL A 26 6.54 4.51 -7.43
C VAL A 26 7.41 3.48 -8.15
N ILE A 27 6.89 2.84 -9.20
CA ILE A 27 7.66 1.87 -9.99
C ILE A 27 8.86 2.55 -10.66
N ASN A 28 8.67 3.69 -11.31
CA ASN A 28 9.75 4.43 -11.96
C ASN A 28 10.80 4.90 -10.94
N GLY A 29 10.37 5.38 -9.77
CA GLY A 29 11.26 5.74 -8.67
C GLY A 29 12.08 4.55 -8.16
N ALA A 30 11.45 3.39 -7.98
CA ALA A 30 12.13 2.17 -7.54
C ALA A 30 13.15 1.67 -8.59
N LEU A 31 12.78 1.70 -9.88
CA LEU A 31 13.67 1.34 -10.99
C LEU A 31 14.85 2.31 -11.08
N GLY A 32 14.59 3.62 -10.99
CA GLY A 32 15.64 4.64 -10.99
C GLY A 32 16.61 4.46 -9.83
N GLN A 33 16.10 4.23 -8.62
CA GLN A 33 16.93 3.93 -7.44
C GLN A 33 17.73 2.65 -7.62
N GLY A 34 17.15 1.59 -8.17
CA GLY A 34 17.84 0.34 -8.47
C GLY A 34 18.99 0.54 -9.45
N LEU A 35 18.79 1.39 -10.46
CA LEU A 35 19.84 1.74 -11.44
C LEU A 35 21.00 2.49 -10.77
N VAL A 36 20.70 3.51 -9.97
CA VAL A 36 21.69 4.30 -9.23
C VAL A 36 22.54 3.41 -8.32
N LEU A 37 21.91 2.46 -7.63
CA LEU A 37 22.59 1.48 -6.78
C LEU A 37 23.51 0.56 -7.60
N ARG A 38 23.01 0.06 -8.74
CA ARG A 38 23.79 -0.84 -9.61
C ARG A 38 25.05 -0.17 -10.13
N PHE A 39 25.00 1.12 -10.43
CA PHE A 39 26.16 1.90 -10.90
C PHE A 39 27.00 2.50 -9.75
N LYS A 40 26.68 2.18 -8.48
CA LYS A 40 27.40 2.69 -7.29
C LYS A 40 27.47 4.22 -7.24
N ARG A 41 26.44 4.90 -7.74
CA ARG A 41 26.34 6.37 -7.77
C ARG A 41 25.38 6.94 -6.72
N ASN A 42 25.03 6.13 -5.73
CA ASN A 42 24.15 6.56 -4.65
C ASN A 42 24.87 7.54 -3.71
N MET A 43 24.34 8.75 -3.59
CA MET A 43 24.82 9.77 -2.64
C MET A 43 24.30 9.57 -1.21
N ARG A 44 23.26 8.75 -1.05
CA ARG A 44 22.61 8.46 0.23
C ARG A 44 22.45 6.94 0.42
N PRO A 45 22.44 6.47 1.68
CA PRO A 45 22.12 5.07 1.93
C PRO A 45 20.73 4.71 1.35
N ASN A 46 20.61 3.47 0.89
CA ASN A 46 19.35 2.99 0.30
C ASN A 46 18.25 3.00 1.34
N PRO A 47 17.07 3.59 1.07
CA PRO A 47 15.93 3.51 1.97
C PRO A 47 15.54 2.04 2.21
N ASP A 48 15.42 1.66 3.47
CA ASP A 48 14.94 0.32 3.82
C ASP A 48 13.41 0.32 3.82
N PHE A 49 12.83 -0.38 2.86
CA PHE A 49 11.38 -0.56 2.77
C PHE A 49 10.78 -1.23 4.01
N ALA A 50 11.57 -2.02 4.74
CA ALA A 50 11.13 -2.64 5.98
C ALA A 50 10.86 -1.61 7.08
N MET A 51 11.48 -0.43 7.00
CA MET A 51 11.32 0.70 7.93
C MET A 51 10.34 1.77 7.43
N LEU A 52 9.55 1.48 6.39
CA LEU A 52 8.60 2.44 5.84
C LEU A 52 7.54 2.79 6.90
N GLU A 53 7.60 3.99 7.43
CA GLU A 53 6.63 4.54 8.38
C GLU A 53 5.92 5.74 7.76
N LEU A 54 4.60 5.77 7.93
CA LEU A 54 3.79 6.91 7.53
C LEU A 54 3.54 7.81 8.74
N PRO A 55 3.36 9.13 8.54
CA PRO A 55 2.95 10.02 9.61
C PRO A 55 1.61 9.56 10.24
N ASN A 56 1.48 9.69 11.56
CA ASN A 56 0.29 9.22 12.28
C ASN A 56 -1.02 9.88 11.81
N TRP A 57 -0.96 11.14 11.39
CA TRP A 57 -2.13 11.85 10.86
C TRP A 57 -2.68 11.22 9.57
N LEU A 58 -1.83 10.58 8.78
CA LEU A 58 -2.25 9.94 7.52
C LEU A 58 -3.19 8.76 7.77
N SER A 59 -2.97 7.97 8.82
CA SER A 59 -3.87 6.87 9.19
C SER A 59 -5.22 7.37 9.68
N VAL A 60 -5.26 8.53 10.38
CA VAL A 60 -6.52 9.15 10.78
C VAL A 60 -7.27 9.66 9.56
N LEU A 61 -6.58 10.34 8.65
CA LEU A 61 -7.14 10.82 7.39
C LEU A 61 -7.65 9.67 6.54
N GLY A 62 -6.87 8.60 6.37
CA GLY A 62 -7.27 7.42 5.61
C GLY A 62 -8.53 6.75 6.18
N ALA A 63 -8.60 6.58 7.51
CA ALA A 63 -9.78 6.05 8.17
C ALA A 63 -11.00 6.98 8.00
N ALA A 64 -10.82 8.29 8.15
CA ALA A 64 -11.89 9.27 7.95
C ALA A 64 -12.44 9.25 6.51
N LEU A 65 -11.55 9.16 5.50
CA LEU A 65 -11.95 9.05 4.10
C LEU A 65 -12.69 7.74 3.79
N LEU A 66 -12.23 6.61 4.36
CA LEU A 66 -12.93 5.33 4.22
C LEU A 66 -14.34 5.40 4.82
N ILE A 67 -14.47 5.91 6.02
CA ILE A 67 -15.78 6.09 6.68
C ILE A 67 -16.65 7.07 5.88
N GLY A 68 -16.08 8.21 5.48
CA GLY A 68 -16.76 9.22 4.68
C GLY A 68 -17.24 8.69 3.32
N SER A 69 -16.47 7.77 2.71
CA SER A 69 -16.85 7.15 1.43
C SER A 69 -18.13 6.29 1.52
N ILE A 70 -18.46 5.82 2.73
CA ILE A 70 -19.62 4.98 2.98
C ILE A 70 -20.82 5.83 3.45
N ILE A 71 -20.57 6.82 4.33
CA ILE A 71 -21.63 7.54 5.05
C ILE A 71 -22.06 8.81 4.29
N LEU A 72 -21.13 9.51 3.62
CA LEU A 72 -21.42 10.79 3.01
C LEU A 72 -22.15 10.62 1.67
N PRO A 73 -23.31 11.30 1.47
CA PRO A 73 -24.00 11.31 0.18
C PRO A 73 -23.43 12.38 -0.78
N GLY A 74 -23.83 12.27 -2.05
CA GLY A 74 -23.56 13.29 -3.06
C GLY A 74 -22.08 13.56 -3.33
N SER A 75 -21.75 14.82 -3.56
CA SER A 75 -20.40 15.26 -3.96
C SER A 75 -19.33 14.97 -2.90
N PHE A 76 -19.67 15.06 -1.62
CA PHE A 76 -18.74 14.73 -0.53
C PHE A 76 -18.40 13.24 -0.48
N GLY A 77 -19.38 12.37 -0.66
CA GLY A 77 -19.15 10.93 -0.77
C GLY A 77 -18.33 10.57 -2.01
N TYR A 78 -18.59 11.23 -3.14
CA TYR A 78 -17.79 11.10 -4.35
C TYR A 78 -16.32 11.47 -4.12
N PHE A 79 -16.06 12.63 -3.51
CA PHE A 79 -14.71 13.05 -3.16
C PHE A 79 -14.04 12.08 -2.21
N ALA A 80 -14.72 11.68 -1.13
CA ALA A 80 -14.19 10.75 -0.14
C ALA A 80 -13.80 9.39 -0.75
N LYS A 81 -14.62 8.85 -1.66
CA LYS A 81 -14.31 7.60 -2.39
C LYS A 81 -13.03 7.72 -3.19
N ASN A 82 -12.91 8.75 -4.01
CA ASN A 82 -11.72 8.96 -4.86
C ASN A 82 -10.46 9.22 -4.03
N ALA A 83 -10.57 10.01 -2.97
CA ALA A 83 -9.47 10.27 -2.05
C ALA A 83 -9.05 9.01 -1.28
N ALA A 84 -9.99 8.15 -0.87
CA ALA A 84 -9.70 6.87 -0.23
C ALA A 84 -8.94 5.92 -1.18
N PHE A 85 -9.29 5.89 -2.47
CA PHE A 85 -8.55 5.14 -3.48
C PHE A 85 -7.08 5.59 -3.59
N ILE A 86 -6.84 6.89 -3.61
CA ILE A 86 -5.49 7.45 -3.65
C ILE A 86 -4.73 7.09 -2.37
N MET A 87 -5.38 7.20 -1.21
CA MET A 87 -4.80 6.87 0.09
C MET A 87 -4.54 5.37 0.28
N ALA A 88 -5.16 4.51 -0.51
CA ALA A 88 -4.90 3.07 -0.45
C ALA A 88 -3.44 2.72 -0.78
N LEU A 89 -2.77 3.49 -1.67
CA LEU A 89 -1.40 3.19 -2.09
C LEU A 89 -0.37 3.25 -0.95
N PRO A 90 -0.24 4.33 -0.16
CA PRO A 90 0.72 4.37 0.93
C PRO A 90 0.47 3.26 1.97
N PHE A 91 -0.77 2.97 2.28
CA PHE A 91 -1.10 1.86 3.19
C PHE A 91 -0.80 0.49 2.58
N PHE A 92 -1.05 0.32 1.29
CA PHE A 92 -0.64 -0.87 0.55
C PHE A 92 0.88 -1.10 0.64
N LEU A 93 1.69 -0.06 0.45
CA LEU A 93 3.15 -0.15 0.56
C LEU A 93 3.59 -0.53 1.98
N VAL A 94 2.96 0.02 3.01
CA VAL A 94 3.20 -0.39 4.41
C VAL A 94 2.82 -1.85 4.61
N GLY A 95 1.65 -2.28 4.18
CA GLY A 95 1.22 -3.68 4.27
C GLY A 95 2.16 -4.64 3.54
N LEU A 96 2.61 -4.24 2.35
CA LEU A 96 3.58 -5.01 1.57
C LEU A 96 4.91 -5.14 2.30
N SER A 97 5.39 -4.08 2.97
CA SER A 97 6.61 -4.14 3.75
C SER A 97 6.52 -5.12 4.92
N VAL A 98 5.35 -5.22 5.58
CA VAL A 98 5.11 -6.21 6.65
C VAL A 98 5.22 -7.63 6.11
N ILE A 99 4.58 -7.90 4.96
CA ILE A 99 4.62 -9.22 4.32
C ILE A 99 6.07 -9.62 3.98
N HIS A 100 6.88 -8.68 3.47
CA HIS A 100 8.29 -8.93 3.20
C HIS A 100 9.10 -9.22 4.46
N VAL A 101 8.88 -8.45 5.54
CA VAL A 101 9.53 -8.69 6.82
C VAL A 101 9.14 -10.06 7.39
N ALA A 102 7.87 -10.42 7.33
CA ALA A 102 7.38 -11.71 7.78
C ALA A 102 7.96 -12.87 6.94
N ALA A 103 8.00 -12.72 5.62
CA ALA A 103 8.56 -13.71 4.71
C ALA A 103 10.05 -13.99 4.98
N ARG A 104 10.84 -12.96 5.33
CA ARG A 104 12.27 -13.14 5.66
C ARG A 104 12.52 -14.02 6.89
N ARG A 105 11.50 -14.22 7.73
CA ARG A 105 11.59 -15.04 8.95
C ARG A 105 11.24 -16.53 8.72
N ILE A 106 10.76 -16.87 7.54
CA ILE A 106 10.30 -18.21 7.18
C ILE A 106 11.31 -18.81 6.19
N SER A 107 11.71 -20.07 6.39
CA SER A 107 12.65 -20.76 5.49
C SER A 107 12.16 -20.80 4.03
N ALA A 108 10.85 -20.90 3.81
CA ALA A 108 10.21 -20.88 2.49
C ALA A 108 9.73 -19.47 2.09
N GLY A 109 10.25 -18.39 2.67
CA GLY A 109 9.75 -17.03 2.50
C GLY A 109 9.76 -16.53 1.06
N MET A 110 10.75 -16.93 0.26
CA MET A 110 10.80 -16.58 -1.16
C MET A 110 9.64 -17.21 -1.94
N LEU A 111 9.35 -18.48 -1.67
CA LEU A 111 8.23 -19.20 -2.30
C LEU A 111 6.89 -18.56 -1.91
N LEU A 112 6.76 -18.19 -0.65
CA LEU A 112 5.57 -17.49 -0.13
C LEU A 112 5.36 -16.14 -0.83
N LEU A 113 6.43 -15.37 -1.06
CA LEU A 113 6.34 -14.09 -1.79
C LEU A 113 5.95 -14.29 -3.25
N ILE A 114 6.53 -15.28 -3.93
CA ILE A 114 6.18 -15.60 -5.31
C ILE A 114 4.70 -15.96 -5.41
N LEU A 115 4.21 -16.84 -4.54
CA LEU A 115 2.82 -17.26 -4.51
C LEU A 115 1.89 -16.08 -4.19
N PHE A 116 2.28 -15.22 -3.26
CA PHE A 116 1.54 -14.02 -2.90
C PHE A 116 1.42 -13.04 -4.07
N TYR A 117 2.52 -12.76 -4.78
CA TYR A 117 2.49 -11.89 -5.95
C TYR A 117 1.72 -12.48 -7.12
N LEU A 118 1.83 -13.79 -7.33
CA LEU A 118 1.03 -14.50 -8.32
C LEU A 118 -0.47 -14.39 -8.02
N LEU A 119 -0.85 -14.57 -6.76
CA LEU A 119 -2.23 -14.42 -6.31
C LEU A 119 -2.73 -12.98 -6.51
N MET A 120 -1.90 -11.98 -6.20
CA MET A 120 -2.22 -10.58 -6.46
C MET A 120 -2.41 -10.29 -7.94
N LEU A 121 -1.56 -10.86 -8.80
CA LEU A 121 -1.62 -10.66 -10.25
C LEU A 121 -2.89 -11.29 -10.86
N LEU A 122 -3.27 -12.48 -10.38
CA LEU A 122 -4.44 -13.20 -10.89
C LEU A 122 -5.77 -12.57 -10.45
N PHE A 123 -5.85 -12.14 -9.21
CA PHE A 123 -7.14 -11.77 -8.62
C PHE A 123 -7.29 -10.26 -8.35
N GLY A 124 -6.21 -9.50 -8.19
CA GLY A 124 -6.24 -8.05 -7.89
C GLY A 124 -6.83 -7.67 -6.52
N TRP A 125 -7.95 -8.28 -6.11
CA TRP A 125 -8.62 -7.97 -4.84
C TRP A 125 -7.75 -8.15 -3.57
N PRO A 126 -6.73 -9.03 -3.51
CA PRO A 126 -5.88 -9.13 -2.32
C PRO A 126 -5.13 -7.83 -2.00
N ALA A 127 -4.94 -6.94 -2.98
CA ALA A 127 -4.33 -5.64 -2.75
C ALA A 127 -5.13 -4.79 -1.74
N ILE A 128 -6.46 -4.93 -1.71
CA ILE A 128 -7.34 -4.23 -0.77
C ILE A 128 -7.05 -4.69 0.65
N PHE A 129 -6.91 -6.00 0.87
CA PHE A 129 -6.58 -6.55 2.18
C PHE A 129 -5.19 -6.14 2.65
N VAL A 130 -4.22 -6.09 1.73
CA VAL A 130 -2.86 -5.61 2.05
C VAL A 130 -2.88 -4.14 2.46
N ALA A 131 -3.62 -3.29 1.76
CA ALA A 131 -3.79 -1.89 2.12
C ALA A 131 -4.47 -1.72 3.49
N PHE A 132 -5.52 -2.51 3.74
CA PHE A 132 -6.22 -2.50 5.03
C PHE A 132 -5.30 -2.99 6.17
N PHE A 133 -4.54 -4.05 5.93
CA PHE A 133 -3.55 -4.54 6.87
C PHE A 133 -2.45 -3.50 7.15
N GLY A 134 -1.99 -2.77 6.12
CA GLY A 134 -1.06 -1.66 6.27
C GLY A 134 -1.60 -0.51 7.13
N LEU A 135 -2.90 -0.20 7.01
CA LEU A 135 -3.57 0.78 7.86
C LEU A 135 -3.59 0.35 9.34
N ILE A 136 -3.85 -0.94 9.60
CA ILE A 136 -3.82 -1.52 10.95
C ILE A 136 -2.39 -1.51 11.49
N GLU A 137 -1.41 -1.94 10.69
CA GLU A 137 0.00 -2.00 11.07
C GLU A 137 0.53 -0.63 11.50
N GLN A 138 0.14 0.43 10.82
CA GLN A 138 0.54 1.80 11.16
C GLN A 138 0.16 2.18 12.60
N ARG A 139 -0.92 1.59 13.13
CA ARG A 139 -1.36 1.78 14.51
C ARG A 139 -0.81 0.73 15.47
N ALA A 140 -0.76 -0.52 15.06
CA ALA A 140 -0.38 -1.67 15.87
C ALA A 140 1.15 -1.81 16.07
N GLY A 141 1.95 -1.40 15.07
CA GLY A 141 3.41 -1.41 15.12
C GLY A 141 4.02 -2.80 15.28
N PHE A 142 3.45 -3.83 14.63
CA PHE A 142 3.94 -5.22 14.74
C PHE A 142 5.41 -5.34 14.36
N ARG A 143 5.85 -4.63 13.31
CA ARG A 143 7.24 -4.64 12.86
C ARG A 143 8.21 -4.12 13.92
N ARG A 144 7.83 -3.06 14.65
CA ARG A 144 8.63 -2.52 15.76
C ARG A 144 8.76 -3.55 16.88
N LYS A 145 7.68 -4.22 17.23
CA LYS A 145 7.69 -5.29 18.26
C LYS A 145 8.56 -6.47 17.83
N TRP A 146 8.53 -6.84 16.55
CA TRP A 146 9.38 -7.91 16.03
C TRP A 146 10.86 -7.52 15.98
N ALA A 147 11.18 -6.26 15.67
CA ALA A 147 12.57 -5.78 15.65
C ALA A 147 13.18 -5.68 17.06
N SER A 148 12.39 -5.37 18.10
CA SER A 148 12.87 -5.36 19.49
C SER A 148 13.11 -6.78 20.02
N ALA A 149 12.21 -7.73 19.74
CA ALA A 149 12.36 -9.12 20.17
C ALA A 149 13.63 -9.80 19.60
N SER A 150 14.07 -9.44 18.40
CA SER A 150 15.28 -10.02 17.80
C SER A 150 16.60 -9.39 18.28
N LYS A 151 16.56 -8.40 19.17
CA LYS A 151 17.76 -7.80 19.81
C LYS A 151 18.00 -8.33 21.23
N GLU A 152 17.03 -9.04 21.77
CA GLU A 152 17.10 -9.63 23.13
C GLU A 152 17.56 -11.09 23.12
N GLU A 153 17.69 -11.70 21.92
CA GLU A 153 18.31 -13.02 21.68
C GLU A 153 19.76 -12.86 21.23
#